data_3aaa7bfb1d33bb18221e1c27903492ac
#
_entry.id   3aaa7bfb1d33bb18221e1c27903492ac
#
_cell.length_a   1.000
_cell.length_b   1.000
_cell.length_c   1.000
_cell.angle_alpha   90.00
_cell.angle_beta   90.00
_cell.angle_gamma   90.00
#
_symmetry.space_group_name_H-M   'P 1'
#
loop_
_entity.id
_entity.type
_entity.pdbx_description
1 polymer ?
#
loop_
_entity_poly.entity_id
_entity_poly.type
_entity_poly.pdbx_seq_one_letter_code
_entity_poly.pdbx_strand_id
1 'polypeptide(L)'
;VTPREAAGLGLGKVPGLDKHILQYRNGKDLAARPRGVMVIDFYPLKEAEVRNNFPAAYQWVMDRVKPERDNNNRQSYRENWWIFGEPRKELRPALDGLTRFITTVETSKHRFFQFLDASVRPDNRLVNFGFEDAYFLGILSSRIHVSWTLALGSTLEDRPIYTKTLCFDPFPCPDPSDDLKDRIRKLGDQLDAHRKSVLGLHAQLTMTGLYNVLEKARAGEKLTEAETDIYEAGLVGVLRQIHEDLDKAVAEAYGWPVDLSDEEILERLVALNHERAEEEKQGKIRWLRPEFQAPKEAAVKQPEQIEADLLVPVKGAKKPSLPTPLPEQVAAIRAMLANVEKPIMPLELARRFKQGKRVEKKVDEVLRTLTLIGQTEKTDDGYFLAQ
;
A
#
# COMPACT_ATOMS: atom_id res chain seq x y z
N VAL A 1 -8.19 18.73 -16.20
CA VAL A 1 -8.79 18.90 -17.53
C VAL A 1 -10.08 18.10 -17.64
N THR A 2 -11.02 18.56 -18.46
CA THR A 2 -12.22 17.80 -18.86
C THR A 2 -11.87 16.77 -19.95
N PRO A 3 -12.69 15.75 -20.19
CA PRO A 3 -12.49 14.83 -21.32
C PRO A 3 -12.43 15.52 -22.68
N ARG A 4 -13.22 16.60 -22.86
CA ARG A 4 -13.20 17.42 -24.10
C ARG A 4 -11.88 18.14 -24.28
N GLU A 5 -11.34 18.74 -23.23
CA GLU A 5 -10.04 19.40 -23.25
C GLU A 5 -8.92 18.37 -23.49
N ALA A 6 -8.96 17.22 -22.82
CA ALA A 6 -8.02 16.13 -23.01
C ALA A 6 -7.98 15.64 -24.47
N ALA A 7 -9.15 15.47 -25.09
CA ALA A 7 -9.26 15.14 -26.53
C ALA A 7 -8.65 16.25 -27.40
N GLY A 8 -8.87 17.53 -27.05
CA GLY A 8 -8.25 18.68 -27.73
C GLY A 8 -6.72 18.71 -27.60
N LEU A 9 -6.16 18.18 -26.52
CA LEU A 9 -4.71 18.03 -26.31
C LEU A 9 -4.12 16.79 -27.04
N GLY A 10 -4.96 15.99 -27.69
CA GLY A 10 -4.54 14.86 -28.48
C GLY A 10 -4.73 13.50 -27.82
N LEU A 11 -5.44 13.41 -26.68
CA LEU A 11 -5.78 12.12 -26.05
C LEU A 11 -6.58 11.24 -27.06
N GLY A 12 -6.14 10.00 -27.21
CA GLY A 12 -6.68 9.05 -28.21
C GLY A 12 -6.13 9.23 -29.62
N LYS A 13 -5.28 10.25 -29.88
CA LYS A 13 -4.65 10.51 -31.19
C LYS A 13 -3.12 10.50 -31.14
N VAL A 14 -2.56 11.05 -30.06
CA VAL A 14 -1.10 11.12 -29.87
C VAL A 14 -0.64 9.86 -29.12
N PRO A 15 0.22 9.03 -29.73
CA PRO A 15 0.68 7.78 -29.10
C PRO A 15 1.38 8.06 -27.76
N GLY A 16 1.02 7.30 -26.72
CA GLY A 16 1.60 7.40 -25.39
C GLY A 16 1.04 8.51 -24.50
N LEU A 17 0.22 9.44 -25.03
CA LEU A 17 -0.40 10.49 -24.23
C LEU A 17 -1.43 9.94 -23.23
N ASP A 18 -2.02 8.78 -23.52
CA ASP A 18 -2.91 8.03 -22.63
C ASP A 18 -2.24 7.60 -21.31
N LYS A 19 -0.92 7.50 -21.27
CA LYS A 19 -0.14 7.24 -20.04
C LYS A 19 0.05 8.49 -19.18
N HIS A 20 -0.24 9.67 -19.73
CA HIS A 20 0.01 10.98 -19.10
C HIS A 20 -1.23 11.83 -18.89
N ILE A 21 -2.35 11.55 -19.57
CA ILE A 21 -3.65 12.15 -19.28
C ILE A 21 -4.58 11.04 -18.78
N LEU A 22 -4.81 11.04 -17.47
CA LEU A 22 -5.42 9.94 -16.76
C LEU A 22 -6.69 10.40 -16.03
N GLN A 23 -7.61 9.50 -15.79
CA GLN A 23 -8.75 9.81 -14.94
C GLN A 23 -8.28 10.18 -13.53
N TYR A 24 -8.90 11.19 -12.94
CA TYR A 24 -8.60 11.67 -11.60
C TYR A 24 -9.77 11.43 -10.66
N ARG A 25 -9.47 11.03 -9.42
CA ARG A 25 -10.46 10.86 -8.37
C ARG A 25 -9.98 11.49 -7.07
N ASN A 26 -10.87 12.20 -6.39
CA ASN A 26 -10.65 12.72 -5.04
C ASN A 26 -11.74 12.22 -4.07
N GLY A 27 -11.69 12.66 -2.81
CA GLY A 27 -12.64 12.24 -1.79
C GLY A 27 -14.10 12.54 -2.15
N LYS A 28 -14.37 13.66 -2.81
CA LYS A 28 -15.73 14.00 -3.25
C LYS A 28 -16.22 13.06 -4.37
N ASP A 29 -15.33 12.66 -5.27
CA ASP A 29 -15.65 11.70 -6.32
C ASP A 29 -16.01 10.31 -5.78
N LEU A 30 -15.42 9.94 -4.63
CA LEU A 30 -15.69 8.67 -3.95
C LEU A 30 -16.95 8.73 -3.07
N ALA A 31 -17.10 9.80 -2.30
CA ALA A 31 -18.20 9.95 -1.33
C ALA A 31 -19.52 10.34 -1.99
N ALA A 32 -19.46 11.05 -3.11
CA ALA A 32 -20.64 11.47 -3.86
C ALA A 32 -20.66 10.78 -5.23
N ARG A 33 -20.20 11.47 -6.28
CA ARG A 33 -20.17 10.96 -7.65
C ARG A 33 -18.91 11.40 -8.39
N PRO A 34 -18.38 10.56 -9.26
CA PRO A 34 -17.26 10.92 -10.12
C PRO A 34 -17.61 12.10 -11.05
N ARG A 35 -16.79 13.14 -11.01
CA ARG A 35 -16.96 14.33 -11.87
C ARG A 35 -16.48 14.11 -13.30
N GLY A 36 -15.84 12.97 -13.59
CA GLY A 36 -15.31 12.65 -14.92
C GLY A 36 -14.10 13.51 -15.32
N VAL A 37 -13.44 14.17 -14.38
CA VAL A 37 -12.26 14.99 -14.67
C VAL A 37 -11.00 14.13 -14.82
N MET A 38 -10.04 14.68 -15.58
CA MET A 38 -8.75 14.04 -15.85
C MET A 38 -7.60 14.90 -15.31
N VAL A 39 -6.45 14.31 -15.15
CA VAL A 39 -5.22 14.98 -14.71
C VAL A 39 -4.11 14.73 -15.73
N ILE A 40 -3.26 15.75 -15.93
CA ILE A 40 -2.04 15.63 -16.72
C ILE A 40 -0.90 15.31 -15.75
N ASP A 41 -0.26 14.16 -15.95
CA ASP A 41 0.82 13.63 -15.09
C ASP A 41 2.01 13.21 -15.95
N PHE A 42 2.97 14.10 -16.13
CA PHE A 42 4.14 13.84 -16.96
C PHE A 42 5.28 13.11 -16.25
N TYR A 43 5.14 12.80 -14.94
CA TYR A 43 6.18 12.03 -14.28
C TYR A 43 6.29 10.61 -14.89
N PRO A 44 7.53 10.05 -15.16
CA PRO A 44 8.84 10.59 -14.79
C PRO A 44 9.58 11.35 -15.92
N LEU A 45 8.88 11.83 -16.94
CA LEU A 45 9.48 12.44 -18.12
C LEU A 45 10.24 13.74 -17.80
N LYS A 46 11.34 13.95 -18.52
CA LYS A 46 12.05 15.22 -18.52
C LYS A 46 11.29 16.27 -19.35
N GLU A 47 11.48 17.54 -19.04
CA GLU A 47 10.81 18.65 -19.73
C GLU A 47 10.95 18.60 -21.26
N ALA A 48 12.16 18.32 -21.75
CA ALA A 48 12.43 18.21 -23.17
C ALA A 48 11.66 17.05 -23.84
N GLU A 49 11.49 15.92 -23.15
CA GLU A 49 10.72 14.78 -23.63
C GLU A 49 9.24 15.14 -23.75
N VAL A 50 8.69 15.81 -22.71
CA VAL A 50 7.29 16.27 -22.70
C VAL A 50 7.04 17.24 -23.85
N ARG A 51 7.93 18.23 -24.03
CA ARG A 51 7.82 19.24 -25.09
C ARG A 51 7.87 18.63 -26.49
N ASN A 52 8.74 17.64 -26.69
CA ASN A 52 8.93 17.02 -28.00
C ASN A 52 7.81 16.04 -28.33
N ASN A 53 7.37 15.22 -27.35
CA ASN A 53 6.40 14.15 -27.59
C ASN A 53 4.95 14.65 -27.48
N PHE A 54 4.68 15.64 -26.63
CA PHE A 54 3.33 16.09 -26.28
C PHE A 54 3.20 17.64 -26.30
N PRO A 55 3.53 18.31 -27.42
CA PRO A 55 3.66 19.77 -27.47
C PRO A 55 2.38 20.53 -27.06
N ALA A 56 1.19 20.03 -27.44
CA ALA A 56 -0.07 20.68 -27.06
C ALA A 56 -0.34 20.57 -25.54
N ALA A 57 -0.10 19.41 -24.94
CA ALA A 57 -0.27 19.21 -23.51
C ALA A 57 0.83 19.93 -22.71
N TYR A 58 2.07 20.01 -23.24
CA TYR A 58 3.13 20.81 -22.66
C TYR A 58 2.77 22.30 -22.63
N GLN A 59 2.28 22.86 -23.75
CA GLN A 59 1.85 24.25 -23.82
C GLN A 59 0.72 24.54 -22.84
N TRP A 60 -0.24 23.62 -22.73
CA TRP A 60 -1.34 23.74 -21.77
C TRP A 60 -0.85 23.86 -20.31
N VAL A 61 0.11 23.02 -19.92
CA VAL A 61 0.70 23.05 -18.57
C VAL A 61 1.57 24.29 -18.40
N MET A 62 2.34 24.68 -19.42
CA MET A 62 3.16 25.89 -19.40
C MET A 62 2.32 27.15 -19.15
N ASP A 63 1.18 27.28 -19.83
CA ASP A 63 0.33 28.46 -19.70
C ASP A 63 -0.41 28.55 -18.35
N ARG A 64 -0.73 27.42 -17.73
CA ARG A 64 -1.61 27.34 -16.55
C ARG A 64 -0.91 27.00 -15.24
N VAL A 65 0.19 26.28 -15.29
CA VAL A 65 0.90 25.79 -14.10
C VAL A 65 2.18 26.55 -13.86
N LYS A 66 2.96 26.83 -14.92
CA LYS A 66 4.27 27.48 -14.79
C LYS A 66 4.21 28.85 -14.09
N PRO A 67 3.27 29.77 -14.38
CA PRO A 67 3.21 31.05 -13.71
C PRO A 67 3.06 30.99 -12.20
N GLU A 68 2.28 30.01 -11.70
CA GLU A 68 2.15 29.75 -10.27
C GLU A 68 3.43 29.12 -9.70
N ARG A 69 4.03 28.17 -10.43
CA ARG A 69 5.26 27.48 -10.02
C ARG A 69 6.45 28.42 -9.94
N ASP A 70 6.60 29.35 -10.86
CA ASP A 70 7.71 30.33 -10.88
C ASP A 70 7.72 31.20 -9.60
N ASN A 71 6.55 31.41 -8.99
CA ASN A 71 6.39 32.19 -7.77
C ASN A 71 6.41 31.29 -6.49
N ASN A 72 6.67 30.00 -6.60
CA ASN A 72 6.68 29.09 -5.43
C ASN A 72 7.97 29.24 -4.62
N ASN A 73 7.86 29.22 -3.29
CA ASN A 73 9.01 29.33 -2.39
C ASN A 73 9.94 28.10 -2.47
N ARG A 74 9.45 26.93 -2.87
CA ARG A 74 10.25 25.71 -3.00
C ARG A 74 10.97 25.68 -4.36
N GLN A 75 12.29 25.65 -4.36
CA GLN A 75 13.11 25.60 -5.56
C GLN A 75 12.77 24.42 -6.46
N SER A 76 12.58 23.23 -5.89
CA SER A 76 12.24 22.02 -6.63
C SER A 76 10.92 22.13 -7.41
N TYR A 77 9.97 22.95 -6.94
CA TYR A 77 8.69 23.18 -7.62
C TYR A 77 8.86 24.14 -8.81
N ARG A 78 9.79 25.10 -8.72
CA ARG A 78 10.14 26.00 -9.83
C ARG A 78 10.90 25.26 -10.93
N GLU A 79 11.91 24.46 -10.53
CA GLU A 79 12.78 23.73 -11.46
C GLU A 79 12.06 22.58 -12.18
N ASN A 80 11.11 21.92 -11.51
CA ASN A 80 10.34 20.79 -12.05
C ASN A 80 8.87 21.17 -12.22
N TRP A 81 8.61 22.35 -12.75
CA TRP A 81 7.27 22.94 -12.83
C TRP A 81 6.25 22.11 -13.64
N TRP A 82 6.70 21.32 -14.61
CA TRP A 82 5.84 20.50 -15.49
C TRP A 82 5.32 19.21 -14.86
N ILE A 83 5.82 18.83 -13.69
CA ILE A 83 5.36 17.65 -12.92
C ILE A 83 4.79 18.05 -11.57
N PHE A 84 4.12 17.13 -10.90
CA PHE A 84 3.68 17.36 -9.54
C PHE A 84 4.87 17.56 -8.60
N GLY A 85 4.76 18.48 -7.65
CA GLY A 85 5.80 18.74 -6.66
C GLY A 85 6.12 17.53 -5.79
N GLU A 86 5.11 16.67 -5.56
CA GLU A 86 5.24 15.38 -4.88
C GLU A 86 4.65 14.28 -5.77
N PRO A 87 5.45 13.67 -6.65
CA PRO A 87 4.95 12.70 -7.64
C PRO A 87 4.59 11.31 -7.07
N ARG A 88 4.65 11.12 -5.74
CA ARG A 88 4.31 9.85 -5.05
C ARG A 88 5.06 8.66 -5.65
N LYS A 89 6.38 8.71 -5.56
CA LYS A 89 7.28 7.73 -6.17
C LYS A 89 7.06 6.30 -5.67
N GLU A 90 6.69 6.14 -4.40
CA GLU A 90 6.45 4.84 -3.78
C GLU A 90 5.11 4.21 -4.24
N LEU A 91 4.08 5.03 -4.50
CA LEU A 91 2.77 4.54 -4.93
C LEU A 91 2.83 3.88 -6.31
N ARG A 92 3.62 4.44 -7.22
CA ARG A 92 3.66 3.98 -8.62
C ARG A 92 4.15 2.54 -8.76
N PRO A 93 5.30 2.15 -8.18
CA PRO A 93 5.72 0.75 -8.18
C PRO A 93 4.75 -0.18 -7.44
N ALA A 94 4.09 0.31 -6.38
CA ALA A 94 3.13 -0.48 -5.64
C ALA A 94 1.86 -0.80 -6.44
N LEU A 95 1.50 0.04 -7.43
CA LEU A 95 0.37 -0.17 -8.33
C LEU A 95 0.76 -0.84 -9.65
N ASP A 96 2.05 -0.96 -9.95
CA ASP A 96 2.50 -1.57 -11.20
C ASP A 96 2.10 -3.04 -11.29
N GLY A 97 1.60 -3.44 -12.46
CA GLY A 97 1.09 -4.79 -12.70
C GLY A 97 -0.29 -5.08 -12.09
N LEU A 98 -0.89 -4.19 -11.31
CA LEU A 98 -2.26 -4.35 -10.81
C LEU A 98 -3.29 -3.87 -11.83
N THR A 99 -4.46 -4.51 -11.84
CA THR A 99 -5.62 -4.07 -12.63
C THR A 99 -6.49 -3.07 -11.87
N ARG A 100 -6.50 -3.16 -10.53
CA ARG A 100 -7.25 -2.31 -9.61
C ARG A 100 -6.49 -2.20 -8.28
N PHE A 101 -6.85 -1.21 -7.46
CA PHE A 101 -6.31 -1.05 -6.12
C PHE A 101 -7.39 -0.55 -5.16
N ILE A 102 -7.20 -0.82 -3.87
CA ILE A 102 -8.15 -0.38 -2.83
C ILE A 102 -7.84 1.07 -2.44
N THR A 103 -8.88 1.86 -2.22
CA THR A 103 -8.77 3.24 -1.75
C THR A 103 -9.84 3.58 -0.72
N THR A 104 -9.52 4.52 0.16
CA THR A 104 -10.47 5.18 1.07
C THR A 104 -10.20 6.68 1.14
N VAL A 105 -11.19 7.45 1.56
CA VAL A 105 -11.04 8.90 1.78
C VAL A 105 -10.33 9.13 3.12
N GLU A 106 -9.33 10.01 3.15
CA GLU A 106 -8.60 10.36 4.38
C GLU A 106 -9.58 10.83 5.47
N THR A 107 -10.43 11.81 5.17
CA THR A 107 -11.44 12.35 6.11
C THR A 107 -12.83 12.09 5.57
N SER A 108 -13.64 11.30 6.28
CA SER A 108 -15.00 10.96 5.86
C SER A 108 -15.87 10.61 7.06
N LYS A 109 -17.17 10.97 7.02
CA LYS A 109 -18.15 10.60 8.05
C LYS A 109 -18.23 9.08 8.22
N HIS A 110 -18.37 8.37 7.11
CA HIS A 110 -18.42 6.90 7.08
C HIS A 110 -17.10 6.35 6.57
N ARG A 111 -16.58 5.33 7.21
CA ARG A 111 -15.42 4.60 6.71
C ARG A 111 -15.86 3.55 5.70
N PHE A 112 -15.47 3.76 4.46
CA PHE A 112 -15.67 2.79 3.37
C PHE A 112 -14.41 2.67 2.53
N PHE A 113 -14.22 1.48 1.98
CA PHE A 113 -13.12 1.15 1.08
C PHE A 113 -13.72 0.67 -0.23
N GLN A 114 -13.11 1.01 -1.35
CA GLN A 114 -13.57 0.59 -2.67
C GLN A 114 -12.41 0.39 -3.63
N PHE A 115 -12.63 -0.35 -4.71
CA PHE A 115 -11.66 -0.45 -5.77
C PHE A 115 -11.73 0.75 -6.73
N LEU A 116 -10.55 1.25 -7.09
CA LEU A 116 -10.32 2.07 -8.28
C LEU A 116 -9.54 1.25 -9.31
N ASP A 117 -9.79 1.54 -10.59
CA ASP A 117 -8.99 1.03 -11.69
C ASP A 117 -7.55 1.55 -11.59
N ALA A 118 -6.54 0.73 -11.91
CA ALA A 118 -5.14 1.08 -11.78
C ALA A 118 -4.72 2.26 -12.69
N SER A 119 -5.49 2.54 -13.75
CA SER A 119 -5.29 3.70 -14.62
C SER A 119 -5.69 5.04 -13.98
N VAL A 120 -6.44 5.01 -12.87
CA VAL A 120 -6.88 6.21 -12.16
C VAL A 120 -5.72 6.83 -11.37
N ARG A 121 -5.56 8.15 -11.42
CA ARG A 121 -4.69 8.91 -10.52
C ARG A 121 -5.48 9.39 -9.31
N PRO A 122 -5.20 8.86 -8.13
CA PRO A 122 -5.86 9.28 -6.90
C PRO A 122 -5.31 10.63 -6.41
N ASP A 123 -6.17 11.41 -5.77
CA ASP A 123 -5.82 12.64 -5.05
C ASP A 123 -4.96 12.34 -3.82
N ASN A 124 -4.21 13.35 -3.35
CA ASN A 124 -3.36 13.24 -2.17
C ASN A 124 -4.15 13.05 -0.85
N ARG A 125 -5.46 13.31 -0.84
CA ARG A 125 -6.38 13.06 0.28
C ARG A 125 -7.05 11.69 0.21
N LEU A 126 -6.59 10.82 -0.68
CA LEU A 126 -6.97 9.42 -0.72
C LEU A 126 -5.85 8.56 -0.15
N VAL A 127 -6.21 7.63 0.73
CA VAL A 127 -5.31 6.57 1.20
C VAL A 127 -5.47 5.38 0.29
N ASN A 128 -4.38 4.96 -0.33
CA ASN A 128 -4.37 3.93 -1.37
C ASN A 128 -3.57 2.72 -0.92
N PHE A 129 -4.10 1.53 -1.20
CA PHE A 129 -3.52 0.24 -0.85
C PHE A 129 -3.23 -0.53 -2.13
N GLY A 130 -2.00 -0.96 -2.33
CA GLY A 130 -1.57 -1.72 -3.50
C GLY A 130 -2.03 -3.18 -3.47
N PHE A 131 -3.31 -3.43 -3.25
CA PHE A 131 -3.94 -4.74 -3.27
C PHE A 131 -5.05 -4.79 -4.32
N GLU A 132 -5.04 -5.79 -5.17
CA GLU A 132 -6.14 -6.07 -6.11
C GLU A 132 -7.07 -7.20 -5.64
N ASP A 133 -6.64 -7.97 -4.62
CA ASP A 133 -7.43 -9.05 -4.03
C ASP A 133 -8.54 -8.49 -3.14
N ALA A 134 -9.79 -8.85 -3.44
CA ALA A 134 -10.96 -8.43 -2.67
C ALA A 134 -11.01 -9.02 -1.25
N TYR A 135 -10.18 -10.00 -0.93
CA TYR A 135 -9.96 -10.43 0.45
C TYR A 135 -9.58 -9.24 1.34
N PHE A 136 -8.61 -8.42 0.91
CA PHE A 136 -8.20 -7.23 1.66
C PHE A 136 -9.28 -6.16 1.70
N LEU A 137 -10.06 -6.00 0.62
CA LEU A 137 -11.22 -5.10 0.65
C LEU A 137 -12.24 -5.56 1.70
N GLY A 138 -12.47 -6.87 1.80
CA GLY A 138 -13.35 -7.45 2.82
C GLY A 138 -12.85 -7.19 4.24
N ILE A 139 -11.57 -7.48 4.52
CA ILE A 139 -10.96 -7.23 5.83
C ILE A 139 -11.08 -5.75 6.22
N LEU A 140 -10.68 -4.84 5.32
CA LEU A 140 -10.70 -3.39 5.57
C LEU A 140 -12.13 -2.85 5.75
N SER A 141 -13.12 -3.46 5.09
CA SER A 141 -14.53 -3.04 5.17
C SER A 141 -15.29 -3.65 6.35
N SER A 142 -14.69 -4.61 7.08
CA SER A 142 -15.30 -5.28 8.23
C SER A 142 -15.44 -4.35 9.43
N ARG A 143 -16.41 -4.66 10.30
CA ARG A 143 -16.59 -3.99 11.59
C ARG A 143 -15.31 -4.01 12.42
N ILE A 144 -14.56 -5.10 12.42
CA ILE A 144 -13.33 -5.26 13.19
C ILE A 144 -12.31 -4.18 12.80
N HIS A 145 -12.06 -3.99 11.49
CA HIS A 145 -11.13 -2.94 11.05
C HIS A 145 -11.70 -1.53 11.25
N VAL A 146 -13.00 -1.35 11.02
CA VAL A 146 -13.66 -0.04 11.23
C VAL A 146 -13.57 0.38 12.68
N SER A 147 -13.90 -0.48 13.66
CA SER A 147 -13.79 -0.19 15.10
C SER A 147 -12.35 0.16 15.49
N TRP A 148 -11.36 -0.57 14.98
CA TRP A 148 -9.94 -0.26 15.16
C TRP A 148 -9.58 1.14 14.65
N THR A 149 -10.02 1.49 13.43
CA THR A 149 -9.68 2.79 12.83
C THR A 149 -10.36 3.97 13.52
N LEU A 150 -11.56 3.76 14.07
CA LEU A 150 -12.27 4.78 14.84
C LEU A 150 -11.62 5.02 16.19
N ALA A 151 -11.06 3.99 16.82
CA ALA A 151 -10.37 4.09 18.10
C ALA A 151 -8.98 4.75 17.99
N LEU A 152 -8.21 4.42 16.94
CA LEU A 152 -6.82 4.90 16.77
C LEU A 152 -6.68 6.12 15.86
N GLY A 153 -7.67 6.37 15.01
CA GLY A 153 -7.70 7.53 14.13
C GLY A 153 -7.89 8.83 14.91
N SER A 154 -7.44 9.92 14.31
CA SER A 154 -7.79 11.26 14.78
C SER A 154 -9.13 11.69 14.20
N THR A 155 -9.65 12.83 14.66
CA THR A 155 -10.89 13.42 14.12
C THR A 155 -10.64 14.84 13.64
N LEU A 156 -11.33 15.23 12.59
CA LEU A 156 -11.47 16.63 12.15
C LEU A 156 -12.95 17.00 12.31
N GLU A 157 -13.25 17.80 13.33
CA GLU A 157 -14.62 18.03 13.80
C GLU A 157 -15.27 16.69 14.22
N ASP A 158 -16.36 16.28 13.57
CA ASP A 158 -17.08 15.01 13.78
C ASP A 158 -16.68 13.90 12.78
N ARG A 159 -15.67 14.16 11.93
CA ARG A 159 -15.28 13.23 10.86
C ARG A 159 -13.99 12.51 11.19
N PRO A 160 -14.01 11.16 11.23
CA PRO A 160 -12.80 10.35 11.43
C PRO A 160 -11.78 10.54 10.30
N ILE A 161 -10.51 10.66 10.70
CA ILE A 161 -9.35 10.71 9.78
C ILE A 161 -8.68 9.34 9.76
N TYR A 162 -8.53 8.79 8.58
CA TYR A 162 -7.76 7.56 8.37
C TYR A 162 -6.29 7.90 8.13
N THR A 163 -5.45 7.60 9.10
CA THR A 163 -3.99 7.77 8.99
C THR A 163 -3.34 6.41 8.79
N LYS A 164 -2.63 6.22 7.67
CA LYS A 164 -1.99 4.95 7.32
C LYS A 164 -1.17 4.37 8.49
N THR A 165 -0.30 5.17 9.07
CA THR A 165 0.62 4.76 10.14
C THR A 165 -0.06 4.40 11.47
N LEU A 166 -1.29 4.87 11.70
CA LEU A 166 -2.05 4.56 12.92
C LEU A 166 -3.13 3.50 12.66
N CYS A 167 -3.78 3.56 11.49
CA CYS A 167 -4.94 2.73 11.20
C CYS A 167 -4.59 1.45 10.45
N PHE A 168 -3.58 1.46 9.56
CA PHE A 168 -3.26 0.31 8.71
C PHE A 168 -1.97 -0.39 9.12
N ASP A 169 -0.85 0.33 9.22
CA ASP A 169 0.46 -0.29 9.45
C ASP A 169 0.50 -1.19 10.72
N PRO A 170 -0.12 -0.80 11.86
CA PRO A 170 -0.15 -1.65 13.05
C PRO A 170 -1.33 -2.63 13.09
N PHE A 171 -2.22 -2.65 12.08
CA PHE A 171 -3.41 -3.51 12.12
C PHE A 171 -3.03 -4.99 11.92
N PRO A 172 -3.32 -5.88 12.89
CA PRO A 172 -2.96 -7.28 12.80
C PRO A 172 -3.98 -8.04 11.93
N CYS A 173 -3.72 -8.17 10.63
CA CYS A 173 -4.58 -8.92 9.71
C CYS A 173 -4.72 -10.39 10.15
N PRO A 174 -5.90 -11.02 9.94
CA PRO A 174 -6.11 -12.43 10.23
C PRO A 174 -5.36 -13.31 9.23
N ASP A 175 -5.11 -14.56 9.62
CA ASP A 175 -4.48 -15.58 8.78
C ASP A 175 -5.38 -16.84 8.70
N PRO A 176 -6.52 -16.75 7.98
CA PRO A 176 -7.50 -17.85 7.90
C PRO A 176 -7.12 -18.90 6.86
N SER A 177 -7.89 -20.00 6.83
CA SER A 177 -7.83 -21.01 5.76
C SER A 177 -8.15 -20.42 4.39
N ASP A 178 -7.73 -21.09 3.31
CA ASP A 178 -7.97 -20.61 1.95
C ASP A 178 -9.46 -20.55 1.61
N ASP A 179 -10.28 -21.50 2.09
CA ASP A 179 -11.74 -21.48 1.90
C ASP A 179 -12.38 -20.23 2.53
N LEU A 180 -11.89 -19.83 3.70
CA LEU A 180 -12.41 -18.64 4.38
C LEU A 180 -11.89 -17.35 3.73
N LYS A 181 -10.65 -17.34 3.22
CA LYS A 181 -10.14 -16.26 2.36
C LYS A 181 -11.01 -16.09 1.13
N ASP A 182 -11.37 -17.18 0.46
CA ASP A 182 -12.22 -17.16 -0.73
C ASP A 182 -13.64 -16.67 -0.42
N ARG A 183 -14.19 -17.03 0.72
CA ARG A 183 -15.48 -16.52 1.18
C ARG A 183 -15.44 -15.01 1.42
N ILE A 184 -14.44 -14.51 2.13
CA ILE A 184 -14.23 -13.07 2.37
C ILE A 184 -13.99 -12.34 1.05
N ARG A 185 -13.20 -12.89 0.14
CA ARG A 185 -12.96 -12.35 -1.21
C ARG A 185 -14.24 -12.16 -1.99
N LYS A 186 -15.10 -13.18 -2.04
CA LYS A 186 -16.41 -13.11 -2.71
C LYS A 186 -17.29 -12.02 -2.12
N LEU A 187 -17.36 -11.91 -0.80
CA LEU A 187 -18.12 -10.88 -0.11
C LEU A 187 -17.55 -9.47 -0.35
N GLY A 188 -16.23 -9.33 -0.39
CA GLY A 188 -15.56 -8.07 -0.74
C GLY A 188 -15.89 -7.62 -2.17
N ASP A 189 -15.82 -8.52 -3.15
CA ASP A 189 -16.21 -8.23 -4.53
C ASP A 189 -17.72 -7.90 -4.63
N GLN A 190 -18.59 -8.63 -3.95
CA GLN A 190 -20.01 -8.35 -3.90
C GLN A 190 -20.31 -6.96 -3.32
N LEU A 191 -19.63 -6.59 -2.24
CA LEU A 191 -19.78 -5.28 -1.60
C LEU A 191 -19.42 -4.13 -2.55
N ASP A 192 -18.28 -4.23 -3.24
CA ASP A 192 -17.82 -3.20 -4.19
C ASP A 192 -18.75 -3.14 -5.43
N ALA A 193 -19.11 -4.30 -5.98
CA ALA A 193 -19.99 -4.41 -7.14
C ALA A 193 -21.40 -3.88 -6.85
N HIS A 194 -21.97 -4.22 -5.68
CA HIS A 194 -23.29 -3.73 -5.26
C HIS A 194 -23.31 -2.20 -5.22
N ARG A 195 -22.37 -1.58 -4.49
CA ARG A 195 -22.29 -0.11 -4.38
C ARG A 195 -22.13 0.57 -5.72
N LYS A 196 -21.23 0.07 -6.57
CA LYS A 196 -21.01 0.61 -7.91
C LYS A 196 -22.24 0.48 -8.80
N SER A 197 -22.95 -0.65 -8.73
CA SER A 197 -24.16 -0.90 -9.50
C SER A 197 -25.28 0.08 -9.13
N VAL A 198 -25.64 0.18 -7.86
CA VAL A 198 -26.74 1.07 -7.44
C VAL A 198 -26.41 2.54 -7.67
N LEU A 199 -25.16 2.97 -7.42
CA LEU A 199 -24.72 4.33 -7.72
C LEU A 199 -24.68 4.61 -9.22
N GLY A 200 -24.40 3.62 -10.05
CA GLY A 200 -24.43 3.73 -11.51
C GLY A 200 -25.84 3.88 -12.07
N LEU A 201 -26.80 3.12 -11.53
CA LEU A 201 -28.20 3.11 -11.98
C LEU A 201 -28.99 4.33 -11.53
N HIS A 202 -28.71 4.87 -10.35
CA HIS A 202 -29.52 5.92 -9.72
C HIS A 202 -28.71 7.21 -9.51
N ALA A 203 -29.00 8.24 -10.33
CA ALA A 203 -28.25 9.49 -10.34
C ALA A 203 -28.32 10.28 -9.01
N GLN A 204 -29.39 10.12 -8.25
CA GLN A 204 -29.62 10.78 -6.97
C GLN A 204 -28.84 10.14 -5.81
N LEU A 205 -28.39 8.89 -5.94
CA LEU A 205 -27.66 8.20 -4.87
C LEU A 205 -26.22 8.70 -4.74
N THR A 206 -25.74 8.71 -3.51
CA THR A 206 -24.33 8.97 -3.16
C THR A 206 -23.88 7.92 -2.15
N MET A 207 -22.57 7.65 -2.07
CA MET A 207 -22.01 6.73 -1.09
C MET A 207 -22.36 7.18 0.33
N THR A 208 -22.22 8.47 0.63
CA THR A 208 -22.59 9.04 1.94
C THR A 208 -24.06 8.84 2.25
N GLY A 209 -24.96 9.05 1.28
CA GLY A 209 -26.39 8.85 1.44
C GLY A 209 -26.76 7.40 1.76
N LEU A 210 -26.16 6.43 1.03
CA LEU A 210 -26.36 5.00 1.28
C LEU A 210 -25.97 4.61 2.72
N TYR A 211 -24.82 5.08 3.19
CA TYR A 211 -24.35 4.74 4.54
C TYR A 211 -25.07 5.49 5.65
N ASN A 212 -25.56 6.72 5.42
CA ASN A 212 -26.44 7.39 6.38
C ASN A 212 -27.73 6.58 6.61
N VAL A 213 -28.34 6.10 5.52
CA VAL A 213 -29.57 5.29 5.61
C VAL A 213 -29.29 3.91 6.19
N LEU A 214 -28.14 3.30 5.87
CA LEU A 214 -27.71 2.02 6.45
C LEU A 214 -27.55 2.12 7.97
N GLU A 215 -26.94 3.19 8.49
CA GLU A 215 -26.80 3.40 9.95
C GLU A 215 -28.16 3.50 10.64
N LYS A 216 -29.06 4.33 10.10
CA LYS A 216 -30.42 4.46 10.63
C LYS A 216 -31.18 3.13 10.62
N ALA A 217 -31.09 2.39 9.51
CA ALA A 217 -31.72 1.08 9.38
C ALA A 217 -31.15 0.05 10.38
N ARG A 218 -29.86 0.12 10.69
CA ARG A 218 -29.21 -0.73 11.72
C ARG A 218 -29.68 -0.35 13.13
N ALA A 219 -29.85 0.94 13.39
CA ALA A 219 -30.34 1.46 14.67
C ALA A 219 -31.86 1.25 14.85
N GLY A 220 -32.59 0.78 13.84
CA GLY A 220 -34.04 0.64 13.87
C GLY A 220 -34.79 1.97 13.89
N GLU A 221 -34.15 3.05 13.44
CA GLU A 221 -34.72 4.38 13.36
C GLU A 221 -35.73 4.48 12.20
N LYS A 222 -36.77 5.31 12.39
CA LYS A 222 -37.74 5.59 11.34
C LYS A 222 -37.09 6.42 10.23
N LEU A 223 -37.19 5.94 9.01
CA LEU A 223 -36.73 6.67 7.82
C LEU A 223 -37.76 7.71 7.39
N THR A 224 -37.29 8.86 6.92
CA THR A 224 -38.09 9.85 6.20
C THR A 224 -38.47 9.32 4.82
N GLU A 225 -39.39 9.96 4.11
CA GLU A 225 -39.75 9.60 2.74
C GLU A 225 -38.53 9.60 1.81
N ALA A 226 -37.72 10.66 1.83
CA ALA A 226 -36.51 10.75 1.02
C ALA A 226 -35.46 9.68 1.37
N GLU A 227 -35.37 9.28 2.64
CA GLU A 227 -34.47 8.19 3.07
C GLU A 227 -35.03 6.81 2.67
N THR A 228 -36.36 6.66 2.62
CA THR A 228 -37.00 5.45 2.09
C THR A 228 -36.71 5.29 0.61
N ASP A 229 -36.77 6.37 -0.18
CA ASP A 229 -36.38 6.35 -1.60
C ASP A 229 -34.92 5.91 -1.78
N ILE A 230 -34.01 6.41 -0.92
CA ILE A 230 -32.60 5.98 -0.93
C ILE A 230 -32.48 4.50 -0.52
N TYR A 231 -33.23 4.06 0.49
CA TYR A 231 -33.22 2.68 0.96
C TYR A 231 -33.65 1.69 -0.15
N GLU A 232 -34.72 2.02 -0.86
CA GLU A 232 -35.25 1.20 -1.95
C GLU A 232 -34.33 1.23 -3.18
N ALA A 233 -34.02 2.42 -3.69
CA ALA A 233 -33.17 2.58 -4.88
C ALA A 233 -31.74 2.07 -4.66
N GLY A 234 -31.21 2.23 -3.46
CA GLY A 234 -29.88 1.77 -3.06
C GLY A 234 -29.82 0.32 -2.63
N LEU A 235 -30.99 -0.39 -2.57
CA LEU A 235 -31.09 -1.76 -2.05
C LEU A 235 -30.32 -1.90 -0.72
N VAL A 236 -30.57 -0.96 0.22
CA VAL A 236 -29.80 -0.86 1.47
C VAL A 236 -29.96 -2.11 2.34
N GLY A 237 -31.09 -2.81 2.24
CA GLY A 237 -31.29 -4.11 2.89
C GLY A 237 -30.27 -5.18 2.40
N VAL A 238 -29.97 -5.20 1.10
CA VAL A 238 -28.94 -6.08 0.52
C VAL A 238 -27.55 -5.65 0.96
N LEU A 239 -27.26 -4.34 0.94
CA LEU A 239 -25.99 -3.79 1.43
C LEU A 239 -25.75 -4.17 2.89
N ARG A 240 -26.77 -4.08 3.73
CA ARG A 240 -26.75 -4.51 5.13
C ARG A 240 -26.40 -6.00 5.25
N GLN A 241 -27.06 -6.86 4.49
CA GLN A 241 -26.83 -8.31 4.53
C GLN A 241 -25.40 -8.66 4.13
N ILE A 242 -24.86 -8.00 3.07
CA ILE A 242 -23.46 -8.21 2.64
C ILE A 242 -22.49 -7.84 3.77
N HIS A 243 -22.71 -6.72 4.46
CA HIS A 243 -21.89 -6.33 5.60
C HIS A 243 -21.98 -7.32 6.77
N GLU A 244 -23.19 -7.78 7.12
CA GLU A 244 -23.39 -8.75 8.20
C GLU A 244 -22.71 -10.08 7.91
N ASP A 245 -22.79 -10.57 6.66
CA ASP A 245 -22.12 -11.81 6.26
C ASP A 245 -20.59 -11.64 6.20
N LEU A 246 -20.12 -10.46 5.80
CA LEU A 246 -18.71 -10.13 5.81
C LEU A 246 -18.16 -10.06 7.24
N ASP A 247 -18.86 -9.40 8.16
CA ASP A 247 -18.47 -9.28 9.56
C ASP A 247 -18.39 -10.65 10.23
N LYS A 248 -19.35 -11.57 9.94
CA LYS A 248 -19.31 -12.96 10.38
C LYS A 248 -18.08 -13.71 9.84
N ALA A 249 -17.82 -13.59 8.54
CA ALA A 249 -16.68 -14.29 7.92
C ALA A 249 -15.34 -13.75 8.43
N VAL A 250 -15.23 -12.45 8.69
CA VAL A 250 -14.00 -11.86 9.25
C VAL A 250 -13.82 -12.21 10.73
N ALA A 251 -14.89 -12.21 11.53
CA ALA A 251 -14.81 -12.69 12.92
C ALA A 251 -14.34 -14.17 12.98
N GLU A 252 -14.90 -15.02 12.12
CA GLU A 252 -14.45 -16.41 11.96
C GLU A 252 -12.97 -16.51 11.55
N ALA A 253 -12.48 -15.58 10.70
CA ALA A 253 -11.08 -15.53 10.29
C ALA A 253 -10.11 -15.22 11.43
N TYR A 254 -10.56 -14.52 12.46
CA TYR A 254 -9.83 -14.33 13.72
C TYR A 254 -10.07 -15.44 14.73
N GLY A 255 -11.01 -16.35 14.51
CA GLY A 255 -11.47 -17.32 15.49
C GLY A 255 -12.24 -16.69 16.66
N TRP A 256 -12.92 -15.56 16.42
CA TRP A 256 -13.64 -14.80 17.44
C TRP A 256 -15.16 -14.94 17.31
N PRO A 257 -15.90 -14.80 18.42
CA PRO A 257 -17.36 -14.66 18.39
C PRO A 257 -17.79 -13.45 17.55
N VAL A 258 -18.96 -13.55 16.91
CA VAL A 258 -19.49 -12.49 16.02
C VAL A 258 -20.09 -11.34 16.81
N ASP A 259 -20.57 -11.61 18.01
CA ASP A 259 -21.33 -10.71 18.89
C ASP A 259 -20.48 -9.92 19.90
N LEU A 260 -19.16 -9.86 19.67
CA LEU A 260 -18.25 -9.07 20.50
C LEU A 260 -18.63 -7.58 20.48
N SER A 261 -18.51 -6.92 21.63
CA SER A 261 -18.56 -5.45 21.70
C SER A 261 -17.36 -4.79 21.00
N ASP A 262 -17.43 -3.49 20.75
CA ASP A 262 -16.29 -2.79 20.14
C ASP A 262 -15.07 -2.76 21.09
N GLU A 263 -15.31 -2.68 22.41
CA GLU A 263 -14.26 -2.76 23.43
C GLU A 263 -13.56 -4.12 23.39
N GLU A 264 -14.32 -5.23 23.36
CA GLU A 264 -13.74 -6.57 23.28
C GLU A 264 -12.97 -6.82 21.98
N ILE A 265 -13.44 -6.26 20.86
CA ILE A 265 -12.72 -6.28 19.58
C ILE A 265 -11.37 -5.56 19.74
N LEU A 266 -11.37 -4.37 20.32
CA LEU A 266 -10.16 -3.58 20.51
C LEU A 266 -9.15 -4.24 21.45
N GLU A 267 -9.60 -4.81 22.57
CA GLU A 267 -8.73 -5.57 23.49
C GLU A 267 -8.05 -6.73 22.78
N ARG A 268 -8.79 -7.51 21.99
CA ARG A 268 -8.25 -8.64 21.23
C ARG A 268 -7.30 -8.21 20.13
N LEU A 269 -7.60 -7.10 19.42
CA LEU A 269 -6.71 -6.55 18.40
C LEU A 269 -5.40 -6.04 18.99
N VAL A 270 -5.45 -5.36 20.14
CA VAL A 270 -4.25 -4.90 20.84
C VAL A 270 -3.39 -6.09 21.29
N ALA A 271 -4.00 -7.11 21.88
CA ALA A 271 -3.29 -8.33 22.28
C ALA A 271 -2.62 -9.02 21.08
N LEU A 272 -3.35 -9.16 19.96
CA LEU A 272 -2.82 -9.76 18.72
C LEU A 272 -1.72 -8.88 18.09
N ASN A 273 -1.85 -7.55 18.16
CA ASN A 273 -0.81 -6.63 17.68
C ASN A 273 0.48 -6.80 18.47
N HIS A 274 0.42 -6.93 19.81
CA HIS A 274 1.57 -7.22 20.64
C HIS A 274 2.21 -8.58 20.31
N GLU A 275 1.40 -9.63 20.11
CA GLU A 275 1.90 -10.94 19.68
C GLU A 275 2.65 -10.84 18.34
N ARG A 276 2.08 -10.12 17.34
CA ARG A 276 2.72 -9.92 16.05
C ARG A 276 4.03 -9.14 16.16
N ALA A 277 4.08 -8.13 17.01
CA ALA A 277 5.30 -7.37 17.27
C ALA A 277 6.42 -8.25 17.87
N GLU A 278 6.08 -9.20 18.76
CA GLU A 278 7.06 -10.16 19.26
C GLU A 278 7.50 -11.18 18.18
N GLU A 279 6.57 -11.66 17.34
CA GLU A 279 6.91 -12.50 16.17
C GLU A 279 7.89 -11.78 15.24
N GLU A 280 7.68 -10.48 14.96
CA GLU A 280 8.55 -9.67 14.10
C GLU A 280 9.96 -9.50 14.70
N LYS A 281 10.09 -9.30 16.00
CA LYS A 281 11.39 -9.27 16.71
C LYS A 281 12.16 -10.58 16.55
N GLN A 282 11.44 -11.70 16.44
CA GLN A 282 11.99 -13.04 16.18
C GLN A 282 12.25 -13.30 14.68
N GLY A 283 12.01 -12.32 13.81
CA GLY A 283 12.22 -12.41 12.38
C GLY A 283 11.06 -13.01 11.60
N LYS A 284 9.90 -13.31 12.24
CA LYS A 284 8.72 -13.81 11.56
C LYS A 284 7.83 -12.65 11.10
N ILE A 285 8.02 -12.17 9.88
CA ILE A 285 7.24 -11.08 9.31
C ILE A 285 6.12 -11.67 8.44
N ARG A 286 4.88 -11.19 8.69
CA ARG A 286 3.69 -11.61 7.94
C ARG A 286 3.40 -10.63 6.81
N TRP A 287 4.20 -10.72 5.74
CA TRP A 287 4.04 -9.87 4.56
C TRP A 287 2.67 -10.05 3.94
N LEU A 288 1.93 -8.96 3.75
CA LEU A 288 0.61 -8.97 3.11
C LEU A 288 0.71 -9.09 1.58
N ARG A 289 1.83 -8.63 1.01
CA ARG A 289 2.17 -8.72 -0.41
C ARG A 289 3.65 -9.09 -0.55
N PRO A 290 4.01 -10.36 -0.26
CA PRO A 290 5.39 -10.80 -0.15
C PRO A 290 6.19 -10.60 -1.46
N GLU A 291 5.56 -10.78 -2.63
CA GLU A 291 6.18 -10.57 -3.94
C GLU A 291 6.65 -9.12 -4.16
N PHE A 292 6.02 -8.15 -3.53
CA PHE A 292 6.36 -6.74 -3.58
C PHE A 292 7.22 -6.29 -2.39
N GLN A 293 6.84 -6.69 -1.17
CA GLN A 293 7.45 -6.22 0.08
C GLN A 293 8.76 -6.96 0.39
N ALA A 294 8.85 -8.26 0.05
CA ALA A 294 10.00 -9.14 0.30
C ALA A 294 10.29 -10.06 -0.89
N PRO A 295 10.61 -9.52 -2.08
CA PRO A 295 10.73 -10.31 -3.31
C PRO A 295 11.78 -11.41 -3.25
N LYS A 296 12.83 -11.27 -2.42
CA LYS A 296 13.86 -12.30 -2.22
C LYS A 296 13.34 -13.47 -1.38
N GLU A 297 12.48 -13.23 -0.41
CA GLU A 297 11.88 -14.26 0.44
C GLU A 297 10.76 -15.00 -0.29
N ALA A 298 10.00 -14.29 -1.13
CA ALA A 298 8.93 -14.88 -1.95
C ALA A 298 9.48 -15.87 -2.99
N ALA A 299 10.65 -15.59 -3.57
CA ALA A 299 11.30 -16.48 -4.53
C ALA A 299 11.75 -17.82 -3.91
N VAL A 300 11.99 -17.88 -2.61
CA VAL A 300 12.41 -19.10 -1.88
C VAL A 300 11.20 -20.02 -1.56
N LYS A 301 9.97 -19.51 -1.58
CA LYS A 301 8.75 -20.26 -1.21
C LYS A 301 8.05 -20.99 -2.37
N GLN A 302 8.51 -20.86 -3.60
CA GLN A 302 8.04 -21.72 -4.70
C GLN A 302 8.79 -23.04 -4.62
N PRO A 303 8.13 -24.20 -4.38
CA PRO A 303 8.78 -25.49 -4.45
C PRO A 303 9.01 -25.83 -5.93
N GLU A 304 10.13 -25.43 -6.51
CA GLU A 304 10.68 -26.16 -7.63
C GLU A 304 11.11 -27.53 -7.11
N GLN A 305 10.58 -28.58 -7.70
CA GLN A 305 11.15 -29.90 -7.61
C GLN A 305 12.60 -29.83 -8.14
N ILE A 306 13.55 -29.68 -7.22
CA ILE A 306 14.95 -29.83 -7.54
C ILE A 306 15.24 -31.33 -7.49
N GLU A 307 15.30 -31.95 -8.66
CA GLU A 307 16.04 -33.18 -8.81
C GLU A 307 17.46 -32.94 -8.30
N ALA A 308 17.88 -33.80 -7.37
CA ALA A 308 19.19 -33.75 -6.78
C ALA A 308 20.25 -33.99 -7.86
N ASP A 309 20.96 -32.97 -8.28
CA ASP A 309 22.20 -33.12 -9.02
C ASP A 309 23.40 -32.62 -8.19
N LEU A 310 24.39 -33.45 -8.16
CA LEU A 310 25.51 -33.48 -7.23
C LEU A 310 26.40 -32.24 -7.34
N LEU A 311 26.73 -31.68 -6.17
CA LEU A 311 27.68 -30.59 -5.95
C LEU A 311 29.05 -30.88 -6.62
N VAL A 312 29.40 -30.07 -7.62
CA VAL A 312 30.77 -29.89 -8.07
C VAL A 312 31.23 -28.47 -7.64
N PRO A 313 32.36 -28.31 -6.97
CA PRO A 313 32.79 -26.98 -6.52
C PRO A 313 33.27 -26.15 -7.71
N VAL A 314 32.56 -25.05 -7.99
CA VAL A 314 32.95 -24.08 -9.03
C VAL A 314 34.09 -23.21 -8.50
N LYS A 315 35.30 -23.46 -8.94
CA LYS A 315 36.43 -22.53 -8.84
C LYS A 315 36.18 -21.36 -9.79
N GLY A 316 35.97 -20.13 -9.21
CA GLY A 316 35.98 -18.90 -10.03
C GLY A 316 34.90 -17.87 -9.77
N ALA A 317 34.21 -17.87 -8.62
CA ALA A 317 33.25 -16.80 -8.29
C ALA A 317 33.96 -15.44 -8.13
N LYS A 318 33.55 -14.43 -8.91
CA LYS A 318 34.07 -13.06 -8.79
C LYS A 318 33.67 -12.49 -7.42
N LYS A 319 34.67 -12.01 -6.67
CA LYS A 319 34.43 -11.37 -5.36
C LYS A 319 33.39 -10.27 -5.47
N PRO A 320 32.36 -10.21 -4.60
CA PRO A 320 31.39 -9.13 -4.57
C PRO A 320 32.04 -7.80 -4.18
N SER A 321 31.43 -6.70 -4.54
CA SER A 321 31.84 -5.37 -4.11
C SER A 321 31.15 -5.03 -2.78
N LEU A 322 31.86 -4.43 -1.81
CA LEU A 322 31.21 -3.90 -0.60
C LEU A 322 30.34 -2.70 -1.01
N PRO A 323 29.02 -2.72 -0.72
CA PRO A 323 28.11 -1.62 -1.06
C PRO A 323 28.48 -0.30 -0.40
N THR A 324 27.94 0.82 -0.92
CA THR A 324 28.16 2.15 -0.34
C THR A 324 27.19 2.49 0.80
N PRO A 325 25.87 2.14 0.73
CA PRO A 325 24.93 2.39 1.81
C PRO A 325 25.20 1.50 3.03
N LEU A 326 25.17 2.08 4.24
CA LEU A 326 25.46 1.37 5.49
C LEU A 326 24.56 0.14 5.74
N PRO A 327 23.22 0.18 5.48
CA PRO A 327 22.38 -1.00 5.65
C PRO A 327 22.79 -2.19 4.76
N GLU A 328 23.20 -1.89 3.54
CA GLU A 328 23.68 -2.91 2.59
C GLU A 328 25.06 -3.45 2.96
N GLN A 329 25.94 -2.60 3.55
CA GLN A 329 27.22 -3.05 4.10
C GLN A 329 27.02 -4.03 5.25
N VAL A 330 26.10 -3.72 6.16
CA VAL A 330 25.72 -4.60 7.28
C VAL A 330 25.20 -5.94 6.75
N ALA A 331 24.28 -5.93 5.78
CA ALA A 331 23.73 -7.14 5.20
C ALA A 331 24.82 -8.00 4.50
N ALA A 332 25.70 -7.36 3.72
CA ALA A 332 26.79 -8.05 3.02
C ALA A 332 27.82 -8.68 3.99
N ILE A 333 28.16 -7.96 5.07
CA ILE A 333 29.10 -8.44 6.08
C ILE A 333 28.48 -9.60 6.88
N ARG A 334 27.22 -9.50 7.28
CA ARG A 334 26.49 -10.58 7.97
C ARG A 334 26.40 -11.84 7.10
N ALA A 335 26.04 -11.69 5.81
CA ALA A 335 25.97 -12.82 4.87
C ALA A 335 27.33 -13.52 4.71
N MET A 336 28.42 -12.77 4.78
CA MET A 336 29.76 -13.35 4.74
C MET A 336 30.15 -14.06 6.04
N LEU A 337 29.74 -13.53 7.21
CA LEU A 337 29.95 -14.14 8.51
C LEU A 337 29.14 -15.43 8.68
N ALA A 338 27.92 -15.50 8.11
CA ALA A 338 27.09 -16.70 8.15
C ALA A 338 27.72 -17.92 7.46
N ASN A 339 28.70 -17.70 6.56
CA ASN A 339 29.40 -18.75 5.84
C ASN A 339 30.84 -19.00 6.40
N VAL A 340 31.08 -18.65 7.66
CA VAL A 340 32.39 -18.80 8.30
C VAL A 340 32.24 -19.69 9.54
N GLU A 341 32.94 -20.79 9.55
CA GLU A 341 32.94 -21.78 10.65
C GLU A 341 33.82 -21.37 11.85
N LYS A 342 34.72 -20.41 11.67
CA LYS A 342 35.68 -19.94 12.68
C LYS A 342 35.69 -18.43 12.74
N PRO A 343 36.05 -17.82 13.90
CA PRO A 343 36.18 -16.37 14.00
C PRO A 343 37.09 -15.82 12.89
N ILE A 344 36.73 -14.68 12.30
CA ILE A 344 37.45 -14.07 11.18
C ILE A 344 37.89 -12.65 11.49
N MET A 345 39.13 -12.31 11.18
CA MET A 345 39.68 -10.97 11.36
C MET A 345 39.12 -9.98 10.32
N PRO A 346 38.94 -8.68 10.66
CA PRO A 346 38.41 -7.66 9.74
C PRO A 346 39.16 -7.58 8.41
N LEU A 347 40.47 -7.72 8.44
CA LEU A 347 41.31 -7.74 7.22
C LEU A 347 41.00 -8.94 6.32
N GLU A 348 40.79 -10.10 6.89
CA GLU A 348 40.48 -11.33 6.11
C GLU A 348 39.10 -11.24 5.49
N LEU A 349 38.13 -10.71 6.26
CA LEU A 349 36.77 -10.46 5.76
C LEU A 349 36.79 -9.41 4.65
N ALA A 350 37.53 -8.32 4.81
CA ALA A 350 37.70 -7.30 3.78
C ALA A 350 38.30 -7.84 2.47
N ARG A 351 39.22 -8.82 2.56
CA ARG A 351 39.81 -9.49 1.36
C ARG A 351 38.81 -10.33 0.57
N ARG A 352 37.65 -10.64 1.13
CA ARG A 352 36.57 -11.34 0.40
C ARG A 352 35.77 -10.41 -0.51
N PHE A 353 35.92 -9.10 -0.35
CA PHE A 353 35.35 -8.09 -1.26
C PHE A 353 36.37 -7.69 -2.36
N LYS A 354 35.84 -7.17 -3.49
CA LYS A 354 36.68 -6.66 -4.61
C LYS A 354 37.68 -5.60 -4.18
N GLN A 355 37.28 -4.72 -3.26
CA GLN A 355 38.07 -3.60 -2.75
C GLN A 355 39.23 -4.05 -1.84
N GLY A 356 39.17 -5.28 -1.35
CA GLY A 356 40.24 -5.88 -0.53
C GLY A 356 40.58 -5.03 0.70
N LYS A 357 41.86 -4.86 0.99
CA LYS A 357 42.35 -4.09 2.16
C LYS A 357 41.82 -2.66 2.24
N ARG A 358 41.42 -2.07 1.13
CA ARG A 358 40.92 -0.67 1.11
C ARG A 358 39.64 -0.47 1.94
N VAL A 359 38.85 -1.50 2.17
CA VAL A 359 37.58 -1.44 2.94
C VAL A 359 37.72 -2.00 4.35
N GLU A 360 38.93 -2.38 4.80
CA GLU A 360 39.18 -2.97 6.11
C GLU A 360 38.61 -2.11 7.26
N LYS A 361 38.87 -0.79 7.24
CA LYS A 361 38.37 0.13 8.27
C LYS A 361 36.83 0.15 8.33
N LYS A 362 36.18 0.15 7.17
CA LYS A 362 34.71 0.12 7.10
C LYS A 362 34.14 -1.21 7.59
N VAL A 363 34.80 -2.32 7.24
CA VAL A 363 34.40 -3.65 7.70
C VAL A 363 34.57 -3.75 9.22
N ASP A 364 35.68 -3.27 9.79
CA ASP A 364 35.90 -3.25 11.25
C ASP A 364 34.87 -2.37 11.97
N GLU A 365 34.53 -1.20 11.43
CA GLU A 365 33.51 -0.31 11.97
C GLU A 365 32.13 -0.97 12.03
N VAL A 366 31.72 -1.64 10.95
CA VAL A 366 30.46 -2.39 10.89
C VAL A 366 30.47 -3.57 11.86
N LEU A 367 31.57 -4.32 11.96
CA LEU A 367 31.71 -5.45 12.88
C LEU A 367 31.60 -5.00 14.34
N ARG A 368 32.25 -3.88 14.73
CA ARG A 368 32.12 -3.29 16.08
C ARG A 368 30.67 -2.87 16.38
N THR A 369 30.01 -2.24 15.39
CA THR A 369 28.58 -1.87 15.52
C THR A 369 27.71 -3.10 15.74
N LEU A 370 27.92 -4.17 14.96
CA LEU A 370 27.20 -5.44 15.11
C LEU A 370 27.45 -6.10 16.47
N THR A 371 28.66 -5.97 17.02
CA THR A 371 28.99 -6.47 18.37
C THR A 371 28.25 -5.66 19.45
N LEU A 372 28.21 -4.33 19.32
CA LEU A 372 27.51 -3.47 20.28
C LEU A 372 26.00 -3.76 20.36
N ILE A 373 25.39 -4.20 19.24
CA ILE A 373 23.96 -4.56 19.19
C ILE A 373 23.72 -6.07 19.38
N GLY A 374 24.73 -6.84 19.79
CA GLY A 374 24.61 -8.26 20.12
C GLY A 374 24.42 -9.20 18.91
N GLN A 375 24.71 -8.76 17.69
CA GLN A 375 24.58 -9.58 16.48
C GLN A 375 25.87 -10.32 16.09
N THR A 376 27.00 -9.93 16.64
CA THR A 376 28.27 -10.63 16.50
C THR A 376 28.99 -10.67 17.85
N GLU A 377 29.82 -11.69 18.03
CA GLU A 377 30.74 -11.78 19.17
C GLU A 377 32.17 -11.58 18.69
N LYS A 378 32.98 -10.95 19.54
CA LYS A 378 34.40 -10.71 19.30
C LYS A 378 35.22 -11.57 20.23
N THR A 379 36.17 -12.30 19.65
CA THR A 379 37.20 -13.05 20.37
C THR A 379 38.62 -12.54 20.01
N ASP A 380 39.64 -13.07 20.62
CA ASP A 380 41.05 -12.73 20.28
C ASP A 380 41.38 -13.14 18.84
N ASP A 381 40.70 -14.17 18.28
CA ASP A 381 40.88 -14.69 16.92
C ASP A 381 40.01 -13.99 15.86
N GLY A 382 39.12 -13.08 16.25
CA GLY A 382 38.27 -12.34 15.32
C GLY A 382 36.81 -12.26 15.72
N TYR A 383 35.92 -12.08 14.70
CA TYR A 383 34.48 -11.91 14.84
C TYR A 383 33.72 -13.10 14.26
N PHE A 384 32.59 -13.47 14.87
CA PHE A 384 31.63 -14.44 14.37
C PHE A 384 30.19 -14.02 14.70
N LEU A 385 29.20 -14.62 14.05
CA LEU A 385 27.79 -14.33 14.38
C LEU A 385 27.44 -14.85 15.77
N ALA A 386 26.77 -14.03 16.57
CA ALA A 386 26.17 -14.49 17.82
C ALA A 386 25.08 -15.53 17.52
N GLN A 387 25.06 -16.61 18.30
CA GLN A 387 24.08 -17.70 18.17
C GLN A 387 22.73 -17.30 18.72
#